data_b958ed837a97025196be14c04269c55a
#
_entry.id   b958ed837a97025196be14c04269c55a
#
_cell.length_a   1.000
_cell.length_b   1.000
_cell.length_c   1.000
_cell.angle_alpha   90.00
_cell.angle_beta   90.00
_cell.angle_gamma   90.00
#
_symmetry.space_group_name_H-M   'P 1'
#
loop_
_entity.id
_entity.type
_entity.pdbx_description
1 polymer ?
#
loop_
_entity_poly.entity_id
_entity_poly.type
_entity_poly.pdbx_seq_one_letter_code
_entity_poly.pdbx_strand_id
1 'polypeptide(L)'
;MNKRFSAAYKATIGADFLTREVVVDGRLVTMQLWDTAGQERYRAITSAYYRGAVGALLVYDIAKHSTYINVSRWLKELRDHADSNIVVMLVGNKSDLKHLRAVPTDEAKAFAAENNLSFIETSALDASNVEQAFQNILTEIYHIVSNKALQSSDDVIKPSGGETISVQPSTDDGGQPKKGGCC
;
A
#
# COMPACT_ATOMS: atom_id res chain seq x y z
N MET A 1 19.85 2.26 3.16
CA MET A 1 19.47 3.28 2.17
C MET A 1 20.73 3.96 1.64
N ASN A 2 20.93 4.04 0.32
CA ASN A 2 22.02 4.84 -0.21
C ASN A 2 21.70 6.32 0.04
N LYS A 3 22.32 6.91 1.06
CA LYS A 3 22.13 8.32 1.47
C LYS A 3 22.87 9.29 0.54
N ARG A 4 22.93 9.03 -0.76
CA ARG A 4 23.62 9.90 -1.72
C ARG A 4 22.58 10.68 -2.53
N PHE A 5 22.44 11.95 -2.22
CA PHE A 5 21.78 12.92 -3.08
C PHE A 5 22.70 13.26 -4.26
N SER A 6 22.15 13.30 -5.49
CA SER A 6 22.86 13.76 -6.68
C SER A 6 22.07 14.88 -7.33
N ALA A 7 22.71 16.03 -7.57
CA ALA A 7 22.09 17.14 -8.30
C ALA A 7 21.81 16.82 -9.79
N ALA A 8 22.36 15.72 -10.30
CA ALA A 8 22.19 15.27 -11.69
C ALA A 8 20.99 14.31 -11.87
N TYR A 9 20.10 14.20 -10.88
CA TYR A 9 18.91 13.35 -11.00
C TYR A 9 18.00 13.82 -12.15
N LYS A 10 17.63 12.88 -13.01
CA LYS A 10 16.63 13.10 -14.05
C LYS A 10 15.23 12.79 -13.50
N ALA A 11 14.21 13.49 -14.00
CA ALA A 11 12.84 13.19 -13.66
C ALA A 11 12.48 11.75 -14.07
N THR A 12 11.75 11.05 -13.20
CA THR A 12 11.25 9.70 -13.46
C THR A 12 10.34 9.68 -14.69
N ILE A 13 10.57 8.75 -15.60
CA ILE A 13 9.75 8.52 -16.80
C ILE A 13 8.94 7.24 -16.55
N GLY A 14 7.61 7.38 -16.40
CA GLY A 14 6.73 6.25 -16.08
C GLY A 14 6.79 5.91 -14.60
N ALA A 15 7.33 4.76 -14.23
CA ALA A 15 7.57 4.36 -12.85
C ALA A 15 8.88 3.57 -12.74
N ASP A 16 9.55 3.72 -11.61
CA ASP A 16 10.68 2.88 -11.21
C ASP A 16 10.30 2.11 -9.94
N PHE A 17 10.92 0.96 -9.71
CA PHE A 17 10.57 0.18 -8.53
C PHE A 17 11.80 -0.34 -7.79
N LEU A 18 11.66 -0.46 -6.48
CA LEU A 18 12.68 -0.97 -5.57
C LEU A 18 12.04 -1.95 -4.59
N THR A 19 12.71 -3.09 -4.36
CA THR A 19 12.33 -4.03 -3.30
C THR A 19 13.30 -3.91 -2.13
N ARG A 20 12.77 -3.90 -0.90
CA ARG A 20 13.56 -3.89 0.33
C ARG A 20 12.92 -4.74 1.42
N GLU A 21 13.79 -5.32 2.25
CA GLU A 21 13.40 -5.91 3.50
C GLU A 21 13.60 -4.89 4.62
N VAL A 22 12.59 -4.74 5.47
CA VAL A 22 12.58 -3.86 6.63
C VAL A 22 12.01 -4.60 7.82
N VAL A 23 12.44 -4.24 9.02
CA VAL A 23 11.88 -4.80 10.26
C VAL A 23 10.79 -3.87 10.77
N VAL A 24 9.57 -4.40 10.91
CA VAL A 24 8.42 -3.71 11.51
C VAL A 24 7.91 -4.55 12.66
N ASP A 25 7.87 -3.99 13.88
CA ASP A 25 7.46 -4.68 15.12
C ASP A 25 8.16 -6.04 15.31
N GLY A 26 9.48 -6.07 15.04
CA GLY A 26 10.32 -7.27 15.18
C GLY A 26 10.12 -8.33 14.09
N ARG A 27 9.30 -8.07 13.07
CA ARG A 27 9.07 -8.97 11.94
C ARG A 27 9.71 -8.44 10.66
N LEU A 28 10.28 -9.34 9.89
CA LEU A 28 10.84 -9.01 8.57
C LEU A 28 9.69 -8.88 7.56
N VAL A 29 9.61 -7.70 6.93
CA VAL A 29 8.59 -7.37 5.92
C VAL A 29 9.29 -7.00 4.62
N THR A 30 8.87 -7.61 3.52
CA THR A 30 9.34 -7.24 2.18
C THR A 30 8.48 -6.11 1.63
N MET A 31 9.09 -4.93 1.45
CA MET A 31 8.47 -3.75 0.87
C MET A 31 8.80 -3.65 -0.62
N GLN A 32 7.79 -3.45 -1.45
CA GLN A 32 7.94 -3.00 -2.83
C GLN A 32 7.56 -1.52 -2.92
N LEU A 33 8.50 -0.69 -3.35
CA LEU A 33 8.30 0.75 -3.51
C LEU A 33 8.26 1.09 -5.00
N TRP A 34 7.22 1.78 -5.42
CA TRP A 34 7.04 2.29 -6.78
C TRP A 34 7.22 3.80 -6.78
N ASP A 35 8.30 4.29 -7.41
CA ASP A 35 8.53 5.71 -7.65
C ASP A 35 7.84 6.11 -8.94
N THR A 36 6.69 6.79 -8.83
CA THR A 36 5.86 7.19 -9.97
C THR A 36 6.24 8.57 -10.49
N ALA A 37 6.19 8.75 -11.82
CA ALA A 37 6.42 10.05 -12.42
C ALA A 37 5.40 11.10 -11.95
N GLY A 38 5.91 12.27 -11.52
CA GLY A 38 5.06 13.38 -11.06
C GLY A 38 4.45 14.22 -12.19
N GLN A 39 4.74 13.91 -13.46
CA GLN A 39 4.24 14.69 -14.60
C GLN A 39 2.90 14.13 -15.10
N GLU A 40 1.93 15.01 -15.33
CA GLU A 40 0.55 14.67 -15.71
C GLU A 40 0.44 13.85 -17.00
N ARG A 41 1.38 14.00 -17.93
CA ARG A 41 1.42 13.22 -19.19
C ARG A 41 1.57 11.71 -18.96
N TYR A 42 2.06 11.31 -17.79
CA TYR A 42 2.21 9.89 -17.43
C TYR A 42 1.06 9.35 -16.57
N ARG A 43 0.02 10.16 -16.32
CA ARG A 43 -1.11 9.84 -15.44
C ARG A 43 -1.78 8.50 -15.79
N ALA A 44 -2.01 8.23 -17.07
CA ALA A 44 -2.63 6.97 -17.51
C ALA A 44 -1.78 5.73 -17.16
N ILE A 45 -0.46 5.90 -17.09
CA ILE A 45 0.47 4.82 -16.72
C ILE A 45 0.57 4.71 -15.21
N THR A 46 0.66 5.83 -14.50
CA THR A 46 0.84 5.84 -13.04
C THR A 46 -0.38 5.33 -12.29
N SER A 47 -1.59 5.59 -12.77
CA SER A 47 -2.82 5.09 -12.15
C SER A 47 -2.91 3.55 -12.09
N ALA A 48 -2.26 2.85 -13.02
CA ALA A 48 -2.18 1.39 -12.99
C ALA A 48 -1.41 0.84 -11.78
N TYR A 49 -0.45 1.62 -11.23
CA TYR A 49 0.33 1.23 -10.06
C TYR A 49 -0.38 1.52 -8.73
N TYR A 50 -1.48 2.28 -8.73
CA TYR A 50 -2.26 2.51 -7.51
C TYR A 50 -3.11 1.30 -7.12
N ARG A 51 -3.46 0.46 -8.10
CA ARG A 51 -4.25 -0.74 -7.86
C ARG A 51 -3.45 -1.76 -7.05
N GLY A 52 -3.99 -2.15 -5.90
CA GLY A 52 -3.33 -3.08 -4.97
C GLY A 52 -2.23 -2.45 -4.13
N ALA A 53 -1.98 -1.14 -4.24
CA ALA A 53 -1.10 -0.44 -3.31
C ALA A 53 -1.75 -0.37 -1.92
N VAL A 54 -0.98 -0.69 -0.88
CA VAL A 54 -1.42 -0.69 0.51
C VAL A 54 -1.06 0.62 1.23
N GLY A 55 -0.17 1.42 0.65
CA GLY A 55 0.22 2.72 1.15
C GLY A 55 0.77 3.63 0.07
N ALA A 56 0.71 4.95 0.31
CA ALA A 56 1.23 5.97 -0.58
C ALA A 56 1.85 7.15 0.18
N LEU A 57 2.98 7.63 -0.30
CA LEU A 57 3.57 8.90 0.10
C LEU A 57 3.15 9.98 -0.90
N LEU A 58 2.44 10.99 -0.45
CA LEU A 58 2.00 12.13 -1.24
C LEU A 58 2.96 13.29 -0.98
N VAL A 59 3.88 13.52 -1.91
CA VAL A 59 5.05 14.39 -1.69
C VAL A 59 4.87 15.75 -2.37
N TYR A 60 5.14 16.83 -1.62
CA TYR A 60 5.24 18.20 -2.14
C TYR A 60 6.54 18.87 -1.71
N ASP A 61 6.90 19.96 -2.35
CA ASP A 61 8.07 20.80 -2.06
C ASP A 61 7.65 21.98 -1.16
N ILE A 62 8.19 22.08 0.06
CA ILE A 62 7.84 23.17 1.00
C ILE A 62 8.20 24.56 0.47
N ALA A 63 9.16 24.66 -0.46
CA ALA A 63 9.60 25.91 -1.08
C ALA A 63 8.83 26.25 -2.37
N LYS A 64 7.90 25.38 -2.83
CA LYS A 64 7.16 25.59 -4.07
C LYS A 64 5.66 25.34 -3.90
N HIS A 65 4.90 26.42 -3.63
CA HIS A 65 3.47 26.37 -3.33
C HIS A 65 2.63 25.64 -4.42
N SER A 66 3.00 25.77 -5.70
CA SER A 66 2.29 25.09 -6.80
C SER A 66 2.30 23.55 -6.67
N THR A 67 3.31 22.96 -6.03
CA THR A 67 3.35 21.52 -5.77
C THR A 67 2.37 21.12 -4.67
N TYR A 68 2.16 21.97 -3.69
CA TYR A 68 1.18 21.77 -2.63
C TYR A 68 -0.26 21.90 -3.13
N ILE A 69 -0.57 22.88 -3.97
CA ILE A 69 -1.90 23.00 -4.61
C ILE A 69 -2.28 21.71 -5.35
N ASN A 70 -1.31 21.05 -6.00
CA ASN A 70 -1.56 19.81 -6.72
C ASN A 70 -1.80 18.58 -5.81
N VAL A 71 -1.51 18.67 -4.50
CA VAL A 71 -1.70 17.55 -3.54
C VAL A 71 -3.15 17.07 -3.54
N SER A 72 -4.13 17.98 -3.50
CA SER A 72 -5.54 17.60 -3.47
C SER A 72 -5.98 16.83 -4.71
N ARG A 73 -5.45 17.21 -5.89
CA ARG A 73 -5.70 16.52 -7.15
C ARG A 73 -5.10 15.10 -7.16
N TRP A 74 -3.85 14.96 -6.72
CA TRP A 74 -3.19 13.66 -6.64
C TRP A 74 -3.83 12.75 -5.59
N LEU A 75 -4.27 13.31 -4.46
CA LEU A 75 -5.00 12.57 -3.43
C LEU A 75 -6.34 12.04 -3.98
N LYS A 76 -7.08 12.89 -4.73
CA LYS A 76 -8.32 12.46 -5.38
C LYS A 76 -8.05 11.33 -6.37
N GLU A 77 -7.03 11.46 -7.22
CA GLU A 77 -6.69 10.45 -8.21
C GLU A 77 -6.28 9.12 -7.55
N LEU A 78 -5.51 9.18 -6.46
CA LEU A 78 -5.16 8.00 -5.67
C LEU A 78 -6.42 7.30 -5.15
N ARG A 79 -7.36 8.04 -4.56
CA ARG A 79 -8.62 7.51 -4.02
C ARG A 79 -9.55 6.93 -5.09
N ASP A 80 -9.52 7.48 -6.30
CA ASP A 80 -10.32 7.00 -7.43
C ASP A 80 -9.82 5.66 -7.98
N HIS A 81 -8.54 5.29 -7.76
CA HIS A 81 -7.91 4.11 -8.39
C HIS A 81 -7.32 3.10 -7.39
N ALA A 82 -7.06 3.50 -6.15
CA ALA A 82 -6.55 2.62 -5.09
C ALA A 82 -7.68 2.02 -4.25
N ASP A 83 -7.32 1.05 -3.42
CA ASP A 83 -8.25 0.47 -2.45
C ASP A 83 -8.66 1.51 -1.40
N SER A 84 -9.91 1.45 -0.93
CA SER A 84 -10.49 2.40 0.04
C SER A 84 -9.73 2.49 1.37
N ASN A 85 -8.96 1.47 1.70
CA ASN A 85 -8.20 1.37 2.96
C ASN A 85 -6.70 1.67 2.79
N ILE A 86 -6.31 2.29 1.67
CA ILE A 86 -4.91 2.67 1.45
C ILE A 86 -4.45 3.67 2.53
N VAL A 87 -3.30 3.39 3.13
CA VAL A 87 -2.65 4.33 4.08
C VAL A 87 -1.96 5.43 3.29
N VAL A 88 -2.25 6.68 3.60
CA VAL A 88 -1.65 7.82 2.89
C VAL A 88 -0.95 8.75 3.87
N MET A 89 0.31 9.08 3.58
CA MET A 89 1.09 10.06 4.33
C MET A 89 1.40 11.27 3.44
N LEU A 90 1.09 12.46 3.93
CA LEU A 90 1.52 13.72 3.31
C LEU A 90 2.95 14.04 3.73
N VAL A 91 3.82 14.28 2.74
CA VAL A 91 5.25 14.53 2.97
C VAL A 91 5.65 15.89 2.41
N GLY A 92 6.02 16.84 3.27
CA GLY A 92 6.64 18.10 2.89
C GLY A 92 8.15 17.92 2.71
N ASN A 93 8.61 17.74 1.47
CA ASN A 93 10.02 17.53 1.20
C ASN A 93 10.78 18.85 1.02
N LYS A 94 12.12 18.78 1.06
CA LYS A 94 13.09 19.87 1.01
C LYS A 94 13.04 20.76 2.26
N SER A 95 12.87 20.14 3.43
CA SER A 95 12.85 20.86 4.72
C SER A 95 14.17 21.61 5.04
N ASP A 96 15.26 21.29 4.35
CA ASP A 96 16.51 22.02 4.33
C ASP A 96 16.34 23.46 3.80
N LEU A 97 15.34 23.72 2.94
CA LEU A 97 15.03 25.03 2.36
C LEU A 97 14.05 25.86 3.21
N LYS A 98 14.14 25.77 4.55
CA LYS A 98 13.25 26.52 5.48
C LYS A 98 13.21 28.02 5.21
N HIS A 99 14.32 28.61 4.78
CA HIS A 99 14.43 30.03 4.46
C HIS A 99 13.69 30.44 3.18
N LEU A 100 13.31 29.47 2.34
CA LEU A 100 12.52 29.66 1.11
C LEU A 100 11.11 29.09 1.22
N ARG A 101 10.67 28.77 2.45
CA ARG A 101 9.35 28.17 2.67
C ARG A 101 8.23 28.98 2.05
N ALA A 102 7.45 28.35 1.19
CA ALA A 102 6.26 28.89 0.55
C ALA A 102 4.95 28.23 1.04
N VAL A 103 5.07 27.12 1.77
CA VAL A 103 3.93 26.39 2.36
C VAL A 103 4.09 26.37 3.87
N PRO A 104 3.21 27.02 4.64
CA PRO A 104 3.22 26.95 6.09
C PRO A 104 3.03 25.53 6.61
N THR A 105 3.80 25.13 7.60
CA THR A 105 3.69 23.79 8.20
C THR A 105 2.31 23.51 8.76
N ASP A 106 1.69 24.51 9.40
CA ASP A 106 0.38 24.36 10.03
C ASP A 106 -0.75 24.20 8.99
N GLU A 107 -0.63 24.86 7.83
CA GLU A 107 -1.56 24.66 6.70
C GLU A 107 -1.51 23.23 6.18
N ALA A 108 -0.30 22.68 5.99
CA ALA A 108 -0.13 21.30 5.55
C ALA A 108 -0.61 20.28 6.59
N LYS A 109 -0.39 20.55 7.87
CA LYS A 109 -0.91 19.72 8.97
C LYS A 109 -2.44 19.74 9.03
N ALA A 110 -3.06 20.91 8.87
CA ALA A 110 -4.53 21.04 8.83
C ALA A 110 -5.11 20.24 7.66
N PHE A 111 -4.56 20.39 6.46
CA PHE A 111 -4.96 19.61 5.28
C PHE A 111 -4.83 18.10 5.53
N ALA A 112 -3.73 17.66 6.13
CA ALA A 112 -3.52 16.24 6.44
C ALA A 112 -4.58 15.72 7.42
N ALA A 113 -4.86 16.48 8.50
CA ALA A 113 -5.89 16.11 9.49
C ALA A 113 -7.29 16.06 8.88
N GLU A 114 -7.69 17.03 8.06
CA GLU A 114 -8.98 17.07 7.38
C GLU A 114 -9.18 15.90 6.41
N ASN A 115 -8.09 15.37 5.86
CA ASN A 115 -8.12 14.27 4.90
C ASN A 115 -7.76 12.90 5.50
N ASN A 116 -7.57 12.80 6.82
CA ASN A 116 -7.15 11.59 7.53
C ASN A 116 -5.81 11.04 7.01
N LEU A 117 -4.84 11.94 6.81
CA LEU A 117 -3.47 11.61 6.40
C LEU A 117 -2.53 11.79 7.59
N SER A 118 -1.52 10.92 7.71
CA SER A 118 -0.35 11.23 8.52
C SER A 118 0.52 12.30 7.82
N PHE A 119 1.31 13.05 8.60
CA PHE A 119 2.11 14.15 8.07
C PHE A 119 3.52 14.15 8.62
N ILE A 120 4.50 14.41 7.74
CA ILE A 120 5.90 14.61 8.11
C ILE A 120 6.61 15.54 7.13
N GLU A 121 7.58 16.32 7.63
CA GLU A 121 8.51 17.04 6.75
C GLU A 121 9.85 16.31 6.66
N THR A 122 10.40 16.24 5.47
CA THR A 122 11.64 15.50 5.16
C THR A 122 12.60 16.34 4.32
N SER A 123 13.88 15.96 4.32
CA SER A 123 14.82 16.44 3.33
C SER A 123 15.57 15.26 2.71
N ALA A 124 15.46 15.12 1.38
CA ALA A 124 16.27 14.15 0.64
C ALA A 124 17.74 14.57 0.54
N LEU A 125 18.06 15.87 0.70
CA LEU A 125 19.41 16.41 0.63
C LEU A 125 20.27 15.95 1.81
N ASP A 126 19.77 16.15 3.03
CA ASP A 126 20.47 15.82 4.28
C ASP A 126 19.95 14.54 4.95
N ALA A 127 18.98 13.87 4.32
CA ALA A 127 18.29 12.66 4.79
C ALA A 127 17.46 12.86 6.08
N SER A 128 17.16 14.10 6.48
CA SER A 128 16.32 14.37 7.65
C SER A 128 14.94 13.75 7.51
N ASN A 129 14.52 12.97 8.52
CA ASN A 129 13.21 12.31 8.64
C ASN A 129 12.83 11.36 7.50
N VAL A 130 13.72 11.07 6.53
CA VAL A 130 13.39 10.17 5.41
C VAL A 130 13.12 8.75 5.92
N GLU A 131 14.02 8.22 6.74
CA GLU A 131 13.87 6.89 7.33
C GLU A 131 12.62 6.81 8.22
N GLN A 132 12.38 7.86 9.02
CA GLN A 132 11.20 7.97 9.88
C GLN A 132 9.89 7.95 9.09
N ALA A 133 9.82 8.65 7.94
CA ALA A 133 8.64 8.66 7.09
C ALA A 133 8.29 7.26 6.59
N PHE A 134 9.28 6.53 6.08
CA PHE A 134 9.08 5.14 5.64
C PHE A 134 8.73 4.20 6.78
N GLN A 135 9.39 4.33 7.93
CA GLN A 135 9.10 3.49 9.10
C GLN A 135 7.67 3.72 9.60
N ASN A 136 7.24 4.98 9.70
CA ASN A 136 5.89 5.33 10.18
C ASN A 136 4.80 4.75 9.27
N ILE A 137 4.89 4.98 7.96
CA ILE A 137 3.87 4.47 7.03
C ILE A 137 3.85 2.95 6.99
N LEU A 138 5.00 2.29 7.04
CA LEU A 138 5.08 0.83 7.04
C LEU A 138 4.50 0.22 8.32
N THR A 139 4.74 0.82 9.47
CA THR A 139 4.13 0.41 10.75
C THR A 139 2.62 0.52 10.70
N GLU A 140 2.08 1.63 10.18
CA GLU A 140 0.64 1.84 10.03
C GLU A 140 0.01 0.81 9.07
N ILE A 141 0.62 0.58 7.90
CA ILE A 141 0.21 -0.43 6.93
C ILE A 141 0.20 -1.83 7.59
N TYR A 142 1.29 -2.18 8.28
CA TYR A 142 1.44 -3.48 8.92
C TYR A 142 0.33 -3.73 9.94
N HIS A 143 -0.02 -2.76 10.77
CA HIS A 143 -1.12 -2.87 11.74
C HIS A 143 -2.47 -3.07 11.06
N ILE A 144 -2.77 -2.33 10.00
CA ILE A 144 -4.03 -2.46 9.27
C ILE A 144 -4.14 -3.84 8.59
N VAL A 145 -3.08 -4.29 7.92
CA VAL A 145 -3.07 -5.58 7.22
C VAL A 145 -3.15 -6.75 8.21
N SER A 146 -2.40 -6.67 9.33
CA SER A 146 -2.42 -7.70 10.38
C SER A 146 -3.78 -7.81 11.05
N ASN A 147 -4.43 -6.69 11.35
CA ASN A 147 -5.78 -6.68 11.94
C ASN A 147 -6.83 -7.28 10.98
N LYS A 148 -6.74 -6.99 9.68
CA LYS A 148 -7.63 -7.63 8.69
C LYS A 148 -7.43 -9.14 8.60
N ALA A 149 -6.18 -9.61 8.65
CA ALA A 149 -5.87 -11.04 8.63
C ALA A 149 -6.42 -11.77 9.86
N LEU A 150 -6.41 -11.14 11.03
CA LEU A 150 -7.00 -11.70 12.25
C LEU A 150 -8.53 -11.76 12.17
N GLN A 151 -9.19 -10.72 11.67
CA GLN A 151 -10.65 -10.71 11.51
C GLN A 151 -11.15 -11.74 10.48
N SER A 152 -10.41 -11.95 9.39
CA SER A 152 -10.76 -12.97 8.39
C SER A 152 -10.53 -14.40 8.87
N SER A 153 -9.67 -14.64 9.87
CA SER A 153 -9.48 -15.96 10.48
C SER A 153 -10.58 -16.31 11.51
N ASP A 154 -11.21 -15.34 12.14
CA ASP A 154 -12.34 -15.58 13.05
C ASP A 154 -13.64 -15.95 12.33
N ASP A 155 -13.83 -15.57 11.07
CA ASP A 155 -14.98 -15.96 10.25
C ASP A 155 -14.89 -17.40 9.70
N VAL A 156 -13.73 -18.04 9.75
CA VAL A 156 -13.53 -19.41 9.23
C VAL A 156 -13.76 -20.49 10.30
N ILE A 157 -13.89 -20.16 11.58
CA ILE A 157 -14.15 -21.12 12.65
C ILE A 157 -15.58 -20.95 13.16
N LYS A 158 -16.59 -21.18 12.32
CA LYS A 158 -17.86 -21.77 12.73
C LYS A 158 -17.81 -23.25 12.32
N PRO A 159 -17.75 -24.21 13.26
CA PRO A 159 -17.97 -25.58 12.91
C PRO A 159 -19.40 -25.69 12.41
N SER A 160 -19.58 -25.84 11.10
CA SER A 160 -20.86 -26.28 10.55
C SER A 160 -21.16 -27.62 11.21
N GLY A 161 -22.32 -27.71 11.87
CA GLY A 161 -22.76 -28.90 12.54
C GLY A 161 -22.60 -30.11 11.64
N GLY A 162 -21.85 -31.10 12.09
CA GLY A 162 -21.60 -32.32 11.33
C GLY A 162 -22.93 -33.04 11.06
N GLU A 163 -23.32 -33.11 9.80
CA GLU A 163 -24.27 -34.11 9.35
C GLU A 163 -23.55 -35.46 9.41
N THR A 164 -23.99 -36.28 10.32
CA THR A 164 -23.51 -37.64 10.46
C THR A 164 -24.06 -38.44 9.26
N ILE A 165 -23.20 -38.72 8.29
CA ILE A 165 -23.53 -39.69 7.22
C ILE A 165 -23.46 -41.07 7.86
N SER A 166 -24.61 -41.68 8.13
CA SER A 166 -24.70 -43.09 8.53
C SER A 166 -24.52 -43.96 7.26
N VAL A 167 -23.37 -44.60 7.17
CA VAL A 167 -23.13 -45.63 6.17
C VAL A 167 -23.76 -46.94 6.69
N GLN A 168 -24.87 -47.38 6.12
CA GLN A 168 -25.40 -48.73 6.35
C GLN A 168 -24.54 -49.71 5.55
N PRO A 169 -24.11 -50.82 6.15
CA PRO A 169 -23.44 -51.88 5.39
C PRO A 169 -24.45 -52.59 4.51
N SER A 170 -24.24 -52.59 3.21
CA SER A 170 -24.96 -53.44 2.25
C SER A 170 -24.53 -54.88 2.43
N THR A 171 -25.44 -55.71 2.90
CA THR A 171 -25.30 -57.17 2.85
C THR A 171 -25.37 -57.66 1.43
N ASP A 172 -24.26 -58.20 0.95
CA ASP A 172 -24.18 -58.98 -0.26
C ASP A 172 -25.06 -60.23 -0.09
N ASP A 173 -26.00 -60.41 -0.99
CA ASP A 173 -26.64 -61.72 -1.20
C ASP A 173 -26.53 -62.12 -2.68
N GLY A 174 -26.03 -63.33 -2.84
CA GLY A 174 -25.54 -63.88 -4.08
C GLY A 174 -26.62 -64.18 -5.15
N GLY A 175 -26.25 -64.06 -6.40
CA GLY A 175 -27.09 -64.44 -7.54
C GLY A 175 -26.29 -64.60 -8.83
N GLN A 176 -26.20 -65.85 -9.28
CA GLN A 176 -25.45 -66.45 -10.38
C GLN A 176 -25.52 -65.76 -11.75
N PRO A 177 -24.61 -66.13 -12.65
CA PRO A 177 -24.44 -65.51 -13.97
C PRO A 177 -25.37 -66.08 -15.02
N LYS A 178 -25.92 -65.20 -15.89
CA LYS A 178 -26.51 -65.67 -17.18
C LYS A 178 -25.72 -65.13 -18.35
N LYS A 179 -25.29 -66.08 -19.18
CA LYS A 179 -24.69 -65.88 -20.48
C LYS A 179 -25.70 -65.42 -21.54
N GLY A 180 -25.17 -64.80 -22.53
CA GLY A 180 -25.73 -64.60 -23.87
C GLY A 180 -25.93 -63.11 -24.21
N GLY A 181 -25.56 -62.63 -25.34
CA GLY A 181 -25.13 -63.13 -26.66
C GLY A 181 -25.14 -61.86 -27.55
N CYS A 182 -24.30 -61.94 -28.56
CA CYS A 182 -24.12 -60.95 -29.61
C CYS A 182 -25.41 -60.30 -30.20
N CYS A 183 -25.34 -59.02 -30.51
CA CYS A 183 -25.35 -58.48 -31.88
C CYS A 183 -24.88 -57.04 -31.82
#